data_62f445e2d83db7df8979fe0db9a913b9
#
_entry.id   62f445e2d83db7df8979fe0db9a913b9
#
_cell.length_a   1.000
_cell.length_b   1.000
_cell.length_c   1.000
_cell.angle_alpha   90.00
_cell.angle_beta   90.00
_cell.angle_gamma   90.00
#
_symmetry.space_group_name_H-M   'P 1'
#
loop_
_entity.id
_entity.type
_entity.pdbx_description
1 polymer ?
#
loop_
_entity_poly.entity_id
_entity_poly.type
_entity_poly.pdbx_seq_one_letter_code
_entity_poly.pdbx_strand_id
1 'polypeptide(L)'
;MGDGNTLTTTGLYTAGGLSPNTPPSELYNRVMAGGAAFPEPARAYADNCRRALQWLESVGIQVDRTGDGAPYLESSSGVSEAPVYKTDVGANIVKKLRTFFHSHRGTSTSNTRVVKLLKKKGSVVGVEAVDPSGKKLVIRTGAVVLATGGFQANRDLLKKYVGRHTEKAKLMGSSSDTGDGLKMAMNVGAKAVNLKYVYGRMVSMKALTDDRFWPYPTFATLIDDGIVVDHSGRRFRDEGWGDIAIVNALARGSDGITAYLIFDEVAWERAKGDADSLVRPNPWLLEKGGDIYKAESLSELAAKLGIFAKTLDATFEEFNAAATRRRLGELRVPRINNPAPLKPPLYGVKITAGIISTMGGPLIDKKMRVVSKKGTAIPGLYAAGDVVGGLMGGLNGGYIGGLSQAAVTGVIAGESANKFVSMSPFR
;
A
#
# COMPACT_ATOMS: atom_id res chain seq x y z
N MET A 1 22.83 -0.30 2.13
CA MET A 1 21.84 -0.72 1.12
C MET A 1 20.54 -0.05 1.49
N GLY A 2 19.65 0.26 0.54
CA GLY A 2 18.33 0.79 0.88
C GLY A 2 17.49 -0.31 1.50
N ASP A 3 16.80 0.01 2.60
CA ASP A 3 15.96 -0.94 3.35
C ASP A 3 14.45 -0.64 3.17
N GLY A 4 14.10 0.13 2.13
CA GLY A 4 12.72 0.57 1.87
C GLY A 4 11.85 -0.49 1.20
N ASN A 5 10.54 -0.22 1.12
CA ASN A 5 9.54 -1.11 0.51
C ASN A 5 9.84 -1.52 -0.94
N THR A 6 10.69 -0.77 -1.67
CA THR A 6 11.12 -1.16 -3.02
C THR A 6 11.76 -2.54 -3.05
N LEU A 7 12.43 -2.97 -1.99
CA LEU A 7 13.05 -4.31 -1.92
C LEU A 7 12.04 -5.46 -1.89
N THR A 8 10.79 -5.18 -1.54
CA THR A 8 9.71 -6.18 -1.50
C THR A 8 8.74 -6.05 -2.68
N THR A 9 9.11 -5.28 -3.71
CA THR A 9 8.24 -5.06 -4.87
C THR A 9 8.20 -6.26 -5.81
N THR A 10 7.06 -6.42 -6.45
CA THR A 10 6.89 -7.36 -7.57
C THR A 10 7.37 -6.81 -8.92
N GLY A 11 7.77 -5.54 -8.95
CA GLY A 11 8.11 -4.84 -10.19
C GLY A 11 6.93 -4.23 -10.94
N LEU A 12 5.70 -4.55 -10.58
CA LEU A 12 4.51 -4.03 -11.28
C LEU A 12 4.41 -2.51 -11.14
N TYR A 13 4.43 -1.83 -12.29
CA TYR A 13 4.30 -0.38 -12.39
C TYR A 13 2.93 0.01 -12.97
N THR A 14 1.98 0.29 -12.11
CA THR A 14 0.62 0.71 -12.50
C THR A 14 0.20 1.99 -11.78
N ALA A 15 -0.79 2.66 -12.34
CA ALA A 15 -1.43 3.82 -11.74
C ALA A 15 -2.87 3.45 -11.30
N GLY A 16 -3.00 2.96 -10.07
CA GLY A 16 -4.30 2.49 -9.54
C GLY A 16 -4.86 1.27 -10.28
N GLY A 17 -3.98 0.38 -10.75
CA GLY A 17 -4.35 -0.79 -11.54
C GLY A 17 -4.43 -0.52 -13.05
N LEU A 18 -4.28 0.72 -13.49
CA LEU A 18 -4.29 1.11 -14.90
C LEU A 18 -2.86 1.21 -15.46
N SER A 19 -2.72 1.05 -16.78
CA SER A 19 -1.46 1.30 -17.48
C SER A 19 -1.04 2.77 -17.34
N PRO A 20 0.26 3.08 -17.19
CA PRO A 20 0.75 4.46 -17.23
C PRO A 20 0.55 5.15 -18.59
N ASN A 21 0.20 4.40 -19.62
CA ASN A 21 -0.16 4.91 -20.95
C ASN A 21 -1.65 5.32 -21.07
N THR A 22 -2.47 5.00 -20.07
CA THR A 22 -3.87 5.46 -19.98
C THR A 22 -3.92 6.99 -20.00
N PRO A 23 -4.94 7.61 -20.63
CA PRO A 23 -5.07 9.06 -20.65
C PRO A 23 -5.00 9.69 -19.26
N PRO A 24 -4.28 10.81 -19.08
CA PRO A 24 -4.13 11.44 -17.77
C PRO A 24 -5.44 11.81 -17.06
N SER A 25 -6.50 12.12 -17.82
CA SER A 25 -7.83 12.39 -17.25
C SER A 25 -8.43 11.15 -16.57
N GLU A 26 -8.26 9.98 -17.17
CA GLU A 26 -8.72 8.72 -16.62
C GLU A 26 -7.89 8.29 -15.40
N LEU A 27 -6.56 8.41 -15.48
CA LEU A 27 -5.66 8.20 -14.33
C LEU A 27 -6.04 9.12 -13.15
N TYR A 28 -6.31 10.40 -13.44
CA TYR A 28 -6.76 11.34 -12.42
C TYR A 28 -8.06 10.89 -11.76
N ASN A 29 -9.05 10.51 -12.55
CA ASN A 29 -10.33 10.02 -12.03
C ASN A 29 -10.15 8.77 -11.18
N ARG A 30 -9.26 7.86 -11.59
CA ARG A 30 -8.92 6.65 -10.83
C ARG A 30 -8.29 6.98 -9.47
N VAL A 31 -7.36 7.94 -9.43
CA VAL A 31 -6.74 8.43 -8.18
C VAL A 31 -7.81 9.05 -7.26
N MET A 32 -8.68 9.89 -7.81
CA MET A 32 -9.74 10.56 -7.03
C MET A 32 -10.81 9.60 -6.51
N ALA A 33 -11.07 8.49 -7.20
CA ALA A 33 -12.05 7.47 -6.80
C ALA A 33 -11.73 6.81 -5.45
N GLY A 34 -10.47 6.82 -5.01
CA GLY A 34 -10.07 6.39 -3.67
C GLY A 34 -10.72 7.21 -2.54
N GLY A 35 -11.08 8.45 -2.81
CA GLY A 35 -11.86 9.33 -1.93
C GLY A 35 -11.04 10.14 -0.92
N ALA A 36 -9.69 10.06 -0.93
CA ALA A 36 -8.85 10.84 -0.02
C ALA A 36 -7.70 11.60 -0.72
N ALA A 37 -7.58 11.47 -2.04
CA ALA A 37 -6.60 12.22 -2.82
C ALA A 37 -6.97 13.71 -2.89
N PHE A 38 -5.95 14.57 -2.95
CA PHE A 38 -6.11 15.99 -3.18
C PHE A 38 -5.98 16.28 -4.69
N PRO A 39 -6.83 17.16 -5.26
CA PRO A 39 -6.88 17.37 -6.71
C PRO A 39 -5.55 17.79 -7.35
N GLU A 40 -4.81 18.69 -6.71
CA GLU A 40 -3.57 19.25 -7.27
C GLU A 40 -2.44 18.21 -7.38
N PRO A 41 -2.06 17.47 -6.31
CA PRO A 41 -1.09 16.38 -6.43
C PRO A 41 -1.59 15.21 -7.28
N ALA A 42 -2.90 14.88 -7.25
CA ALA A 42 -3.48 13.84 -8.09
C ALA A 42 -3.34 14.15 -9.59
N ARG A 43 -3.57 15.40 -9.98
CA ARG A 43 -3.37 15.86 -11.37
C ARG A 43 -1.90 15.76 -11.76
N ALA A 44 -1.00 16.28 -10.92
CA ALA A 44 0.44 16.19 -11.18
C ALA A 44 0.94 14.74 -11.30
N TYR A 45 0.41 13.83 -10.48
CA TYR A 45 0.69 12.41 -10.58
C TYR A 45 0.21 11.84 -11.94
N ALA A 46 -1.04 12.04 -12.28
CA ALA A 46 -1.65 11.51 -13.51
C ALA A 46 -0.92 12.00 -14.78
N ASP A 47 -0.61 13.29 -14.84
CA ASP A 47 0.07 13.91 -15.98
C ASP A 47 1.53 13.42 -16.17
N ASN A 48 2.13 12.83 -15.14
CA ASN A 48 3.54 12.46 -15.15
C ASN A 48 3.82 10.94 -15.03
N CYS A 49 2.80 10.07 -14.95
CA CYS A 49 2.99 8.63 -14.83
C CYS A 49 3.83 8.03 -15.95
N ARG A 50 3.48 8.35 -17.21
CA ARG A 50 4.23 7.88 -18.39
C ARG A 50 5.64 8.45 -18.43
N ARG A 51 5.79 9.75 -18.18
CA ARG A 51 7.09 10.42 -18.17
C ARG A 51 8.05 9.83 -17.13
N ALA A 52 7.54 9.51 -15.95
CA ALA A 52 8.34 8.90 -14.89
C ALA A 52 8.78 7.48 -15.26
N LEU A 53 7.93 6.69 -15.92
CA LEU A 53 8.33 5.38 -16.46
C LEU A 53 9.44 5.53 -17.52
N GLN A 54 9.27 6.44 -18.48
CA GLN A 54 10.29 6.73 -19.49
C GLN A 54 11.61 7.19 -18.88
N TRP A 55 11.56 7.95 -17.79
CA TRP A 55 12.76 8.31 -17.05
C TRP A 55 13.46 7.09 -16.43
N LEU A 56 12.70 6.16 -15.83
CA LEU A 56 13.25 4.91 -15.33
C LEU A 56 13.93 4.08 -16.45
N GLU A 57 13.31 3.99 -17.63
CA GLU A 57 13.90 3.34 -18.80
C GLU A 57 15.22 4.03 -19.21
N SER A 58 15.24 5.37 -19.22
CA SER A 58 16.43 6.15 -19.60
C SER A 58 17.62 5.99 -18.66
N VAL A 59 17.38 5.62 -17.41
CA VAL A 59 18.44 5.34 -16.41
C VAL A 59 18.81 3.85 -16.34
N GLY A 60 18.32 3.03 -17.29
CA GLY A 60 18.72 1.63 -17.47
C GLY A 60 17.83 0.62 -16.72
N ILE A 61 16.66 1.02 -16.19
CA ILE A 61 15.68 0.09 -15.68
C ILE A 61 15.02 -0.62 -16.85
N GLN A 62 15.04 -1.95 -16.87
CA GLN A 62 14.32 -2.74 -17.87
C GLN A 62 12.83 -2.68 -17.59
N VAL A 63 12.04 -2.57 -18.68
CA VAL A 63 10.57 -2.55 -18.60
C VAL A 63 10.03 -3.61 -19.54
N ASP A 64 9.57 -4.70 -18.95
CA ASP A 64 8.87 -5.77 -19.67
C ASP A 64 7.36 -5.51 -19.64
N ARG A 65 6.63 -5.97 -20.64
CA ARG A 65 5.18 -5.84 -20.71
C ARG A 65 4.53 -7.21 -20.73
N THR A 66 3.55 -7.40 -19.88
CA THR A 66 2.68 -8.59 -19.91
C THR A 66 1.75 -8.57 -21.12
N GLY A 67 1.07 -9.68 -21.39
CA GLY A 67 0.11 -9.81 -22.50
C GLY A 67 -1.03 -8.78 -22.43
N ASP A 68 -1.37 -8.27 -21.26
CA ASP A 68 -2.33 -7.17 -21.03
C ASP A 68 -1.70 -5.77 -21.17
N GLY A 69 -0.40 -5.69 -21.47
CA GLY A 69 0.34 -4.45 -21.63
C GLY A 69 0.75 -3.75 -20.34
N ALA A 70 0.55 -4.37 -19.16
CA ALA A 70 1.03 -3.82 -17.90
C ALA A 70 2.57 -3.85 -17.85
N PRO A 71 3.24 -2.73 -17.48
CA PRO A 71 4.69 -2.71 -17.38
C PRO A 71 5.17 -3.31 -16.07
N TYR A 72 6.17 -4.20 -16.17
CA TYR A 72 6.94 -4.73 -15.06
C TYR A 72 8.39 -4.25 -15.14
N LEU A 73 8.91 -3.75 -14.04
CA LEU A 73 10.30 -3.29 -13.92
C LEU A 73 11.18 -4.46 -13.50
N GLU A 74 12.31 -4.66 -14.22
CA GLU A 74 13.34 -5.65 -13.87
C GLU A 74 12.81 -7.07 -13.72
N SER A 75 11.73 -7.43 -14.42
CA SER A 75 11.27 -8.80 -14.40
C SER A 75 12.34 -9.68 -15.07
N SER A 76 12.88 -10.64 -14.31
CA SER A 76 13.66 -11.72 -14.91
C SER A 76 12.70 -12.53 -15.78
N SER A 77 13.01 -12.67 -17.06
CA SER A 77 12.26 -13.47 -18.01
C SER A 77 12.02 -14.88 -17.46
N GLY A 78 10.79 -15.13 -17.07
CA GLY A 78 10.33 -16.37 -16.51
C GLY A 78 9.52 -16.09 -15.25
N VAL A 79 8.22 -16.37 -15.32
CA VAL A 79 7.40 -16.51 -14.12
C VAL A 79 8.02 -17.63 -13.30
N SER A 80 8.90 -17.27 -12.36
CA SER A 80 9.52 -18.21 -11.45
C SER A 80 8.42 -18.80 -10.57
N GLU A 81 8.44 -20.11 -10.36
CA GLU A 81 7.63 -20.76 -9.32
C GLU A 81 7.96 -20.27 -7.91
N ALA A 82 9.00 -19.46 -7.78
CA ALA A 82 9.37 -18.83 -6.53
C ALA A 82 8.35 -17.73 -6.16
N PRO A 83 8.00 -17.61 -4.89
CA PRO A 83 7.16 -16.52 -4.41
C PRO A 83 7.75 -15.18 -4.82
N VAL A 84 6.93 -14.31 -5.39
CA VAL A 84 7.31 -13.01 -6.01
C VAL A 84 8.19 -12.11 -5.11
N TYR A 85 8.12 -12.26 -3.80
CA TYR A 85 8.91 -11.52 -2.81
C TYR A 85 10.37 -12.00 -2.65
N LYS A 86 10.75 -13.12 -3.28
CA LYS A 86 12.16 -13.58 -3.35
C LYS A 86 12.81 -13.23 -4.68
N THR A 87 12.15 -12.42 -5.50
CA THR A 87 12.76 -11.92 -6.73
C THR A 87 13.76 -10.82 -6.38
N ASP A 88 14.88 -10.78 -7.08
CA ASP A 88 15.88 -9.70 -6.96
C ASP A 88 15.41 -8.39 -7.63
N VAL A 89 14.14 -8.31 -8.04
CA VAL A 89 13.56 -7.18 -8.77
C VAL A 89 13.80 -5.86 -8.05
N GLY A 90 13.39 -5.77 -6.80
CA GLY A 90 13.56 -4.55 -6.01
C GLY A 90 15.04 -4.21 -5.78
N ALA A 91 15.86 -5.22 -5.52
CA ALA A 91 17.29 -5.07 -5.35
C ALA A 91 17.96 -4.59 -6.64
N ASN A 92 17.55 -5.10 -7.81
CA ASN A 92 18.05 -4.69 -9.11
C ASN A 92 17.67 -3.23 -9.43
N ILE A 93 16.41 -2.84 -9.18
CA ILE A 93 15.97 -1.44 -9.33
C ILE A 93 16.84 -0.52 -8.47
N VAL A 94 16.97 -0.81 -7.18
CA VAL A 94 17.76 0.00 -6.25
C VAL A 94 19.23 0.05 -6.67
N LYS A 95 19.83 -1.08 -7.08
CA LYS A 95 21.22 -1.17 -7.55
C LYS A 95 21.45 -0.27 -8.78
N LYS A 96 20.59 -0.34 -9.79
CA LYS A 96 20.69 0.46 -11.02
C LYS A 96 20.55 1.96 -10.73
N LEU A 97 19.53 2.35 -9.96
CA LEU A 97 19.32 3.74 -9.56
C LEU A 97 20.50 4.28 -8.75
N ARG A 98 21.07 3.48 -7.87
CA ARG A 98 22.27 3.84 -7.08
C ARG A 98 23.52 4.00 -7.98
N THR A 99 23.71 3.11 -8.93
CA THR A 99 24.81 3.22 -9.91
C THR A 99 24.66 4.50 -10.72
N PHE A 100 23.47 4.78 -11.24
CA PHE A 100 23.17 6.02 -11.95
C PHE A 100 23.44 7.25 -11.08
N PHE A 101 22.98 7.27 -9.83
CA PHE A 101 23.20 8.37 -8.89
C PHE A 101 24.71 8.66 -8.68
N HIS A 102 25.51 7.62 -8.45
CA HIS A 102 26.94 7.79 -8.22
C HIS A 102 27.71 8.20 -9.50
N SER A 103 27.32 7.68 -10.67
CA SER A 103 27.92 8.09 -11.94
C SER A 103 27.67 9.58 -12.26
N HIS A 104 26.64 10.16 -11.67
CA HIS A 104 26.29 11.58 -11.76
C HIS A 104 26.78 12.39 -10.53
N ARG A 105 27.85 11.93 -9.86
CA ARG A 105 28.49 12.59 -8.71
C ARG A 105 27.62 12.67 -7.46
N GLY A 106 26.60 11.84 -7.36
CA GLY A 106 25.80 11.71 -6.15
C GLY A 106 26.61 11.07 -5.02
N THR A 107 26.50 11.59 -3.81
CA THR A 107 27.15 11.06 -2.61
C THR A 107 26.13 10.42 -1.69
N SER A 108 26.41 9.19 -1.26
CA SER A 108 25.56 8.47 -0.29
C SER A 108 26.32 8.24 1.01
N THR A 109 25.67 8.48 2.13
CA THR A 109 26.17 8.19 3.48
C THR A 109 25.25 7.18 4.13
N SER A 110 25.76 5.98 4.41
CA SER A 110 25.05 4.91 5.09
C SER A 110 25.22 5.02 6.62
N ASN A 111 24.37 4.26 7.35
CA ASN A 111 24.41 4.20 8.82
C ASN A 111 24.34 5.58 9.50
N THR A 112 23.69 6.54 8.85
CA THR A 112 23.59 7.92 9.34
C THR A 112 22.12 8.32 9.37
N ARG A 113 21.55 8.42 10.56
CA ARG A 113 20.13 8.70 10.75
C ARG A 113 19.90 10.20 10.81
N VAL A 114 19.10 10.72 9.88
CA VAL A 114 18.61 12.11 9.96
C VAL A 114 17.53 12.20 11.03
N VAL A 115 17.73 13.11 11.98
CA VAL A 115 16.86 13.25 13.17
C VAL A 115 16.12 14.58 13.22
N LYS A 116 16.56 15.59 12.46
CA LYS A 116 15.96 16.92 12.49
C LYS A 116 16.13 17.67 11.18
N LEU A 117 15.08 18.40 10.77
CA LEU A 117 15.16 19.43 9.72
C LEU A 117 15.59 20.77 10.34
N LEU A 118 16.57 21.41 9.74
CA LEU A 118 17.04 22.72 10.18
C LEU A 118 16.28 23.81 9.43
N LYS A 119 15.66 24.73 10.18
CA LYS A 119 14.86 25.83 9.61
C LYS A 119 15.46 27.19 9.98
N LYS A 120 15.57 28.08 9.00
CA LYS A 120 16.00 29.47 9.17
C LYS A 120 15.11 30.41 8.37
N LYS A 121 14.58 31.45 8.98
CA LYS A 121 13.68 32.44 8.33
C LYS A 121 12.52 31.81 7.53
N GLY A 122 11.93 30.71 8.07
CA GLY A 122 10.81 30.03 7.43
C GLY A 122 11.19 28.92 6.45
N SER A 123 12.41 28.88 5.94
CA SER A 123 12.91 27.90 4.95
C SER A 123 13.68 26.76 5.63
N VAL A 124 13.58 25.55 5.07
CA VAL A 124 14.47 24.43 5.42
C VAL A 124 15.83 24.67 4.74
N VAL A 125 16.90 24.63 5.55
CA VAL A 125 18.27 24.97 5.15
C VAL A 125 19.27 23.85 5.44
N GLY A 126 18.81 22.68 5.79
CA GLY A 126 19.66 21.53 6.09
C GLY A 126 19.02 20.52 7.01
N VAL A 127 19.82 19.58 7.45
CA VAL A 127 19.45 18.52 8.37
C VAL A 127 20.47 18.32 9.47
N GLU A 128 20.04 17.81 10.63
CA GLU A 128 20.91 17.22 11.64
C GLU A 128 20.77 15.70 11.54
N ALA A 129 21.89 15.03 11.53
CA ALA A 129 21.97 13.58 11.50
C ALA A 129 22.85 13.06 12.63
N VAL A 130 22.73 11.76 12.91
CA VAL A 130 23.51 11.08 13.95
C VAL A 130 24.12 9.82 13.33
N ASP A 131 25.42 9.66 13.51
CA ASP A 131 26.17 8.48 13.08
C ASP A 131 26.06 7.33 14.12
N PRO A 132 26.60 6.13 13.84
CA PRO A 132 26.56 5.01 14.78
C PRO A 132 27.28 5.25 16.12
N SER A 133 28.23 6.19 16.15
CA SER A 133 28.94 6.57 17.38
C SER A 133 28.13 7.55 18.25
N GLY A 134 26.98 8.01 17.77
CA GLY A 134 26.20 9.05 18.43
C GLY A 134 26.65 10.48 18.11
N LYS A 135 27.65 10.66 17.24
CA LYS A 135 28.14 11.98 16.83
C LYS A 135 27.11 12.68 15.94
N LYS A 136 26.83 13.92 16.29
CA LYS A 136 25.93 14.78 15.49
C LYS A 136 26.67 15.38 14.30
N LEU A 137 26.00 15.29 13.15
CA LEU A 137 26.43 15.86 11.89
C LEU A 137 25.41 16.91 11.43
N VAL A 138 25.88 18.08 11.04
CA VAL A 138 25.04 19.14 10.46
C VAL A 138 25.35 19.25 8.97
N ILE A 139 24.34 18.96 8.14
CA ILE A 139 24.44 19.05 6.69
C ILE A 139 23.64 20.26 6.23
N ARG A 140 24.30 21.27 5.70
CA ARG A 140 23.70 22.46 5.10
C ARG A 140 23.37 22.20 3.64
N THR A 141 22.16 22.59 3.21
CA THR A 141 21.74 22.42 1.81
C THR A 141 20.66 23.43 1.44
N GLY A 142 20.55 23.77 0.16
CA GLY A 142 19.49 24.64 -0.36
C GLY A 142 18.10 23.98 -0.39
N ALA A 143 18.03 22.64 -0.45
CA ALA A 143 16.77 21.90 -0.43
C ALA A 143 16.94 20.52 0.19
N VAL A 144 15.86 19.99 0.76
CA VAL A 144 15.74 18.64 1.31
C VAL A 144 14.54 17.94 0.67
N VAL A 145 14.75 16.73 0.14
CA VAL A 145 13.68 15.83 -0.29
C VAL A 145 13.55 14.71 0.74
N LEU A 146 12.40 14.62 1.40
CA LEU A 146 12.08 13.50 2.27
C LEU A 146 11.64 12.30 1.41
N ALA A 147 12.38 11.19 1.50
CA ALA A 147 12.09 9.93 0.84
C ALA A 147 12.25 8.75 1.82
N THR A 148 11.70 8.94 3.03
CA THR A 148 11.94 8.11 4.21
C THR A 148 10.96 6.97 4.38
N GLY A 149 10.11 6.71 3.39
CA GLY A 149 9.03 5.73 3.52
C GLY A 149 7.93 6.15 4.49
N GLY A 150 7.01 5.24 4.77
CA GLY A 150 5.88 5.45 5.66
C GLY A 150 6.23 5.30 7.15
N PHE A 151 5.20 4.89 7.94
CA PHE A 151 5.37 4.64 9.37
C PHE A 151 4.80 3.27 9.82
N GLN A 152 4.65 2.33 8.90
CA GLN A 152 4.04 1.02 9.18
C GLN A 152 4.85 0.15 10.14
N ALA A 153 6.14 0.38 10.29
CA ALA A 153 6.98 -0.30 11.27
C ALA A 153 6.92 0.33 12.68
N ASN A 154 6.23 1.46 12.84
CA ASN A 154 6.10 2.16 14.11
C ASN A 154 4.72 1.87 14.75
N ARG A 155 4.68 0.91 15.67
CA ARG A 155 3.44 0.47 16.33
C ARG A 155 2.69 1.60 17.05
N ASP A 156 3.41 2.53 17.69
CA ASP A 156 2.80 3.67 18.38
C ASP A 156 2.12 4.65 17.41
N LEU A 157 2.76 4.92 16.27
CA LEU A 157 2.15 5.75 15.22
C LEU A 157 0.96 5.06 14.56
N LEU A 158 1.04 3.75 14.30
CA LEU A 158 -0.11 2.98 13.82
C LEU A 158 -1.28 3.05 14.81
N LYS A 159 -1.03 2.77 16.08
CA LYS A 159 -2.04 2.86 17.12
C LYS A 159 -2.65 4.26 17.24
N LYS A 160 -1.81 5.28 17.15
CA LYS A 160 -2.24 6.68 17.25
C LYS A 160 -3.09 7.15 16.08
N TYR A 161 -2.72 6.79 14.85
CA TYR A 161 -3.31 7.38 13.64
C TYR A 161 -4.23 6.45 12.88
N VAL A 162 -3.96 5.16 12.86
CA VAL A 162 -4.72 4.19 12.07
C VAL A 162 -5.81 3.52 12.90
N GLY A 163 -5.45 2.90 14.02
CA GLY A 163 -6.41 2.25 14.90
C GLY A 163 -5.76 1.55 16.08
N ARG A 164 -6.48 1.50 17.20
CA ARG A 164 -5.97 1.06 18.51
C ARG A 164 -5.44 -0.37 18.59
N HIS A 165 -5.77 -1.23 17.61
CA HIS A 165 -5.36 -2.64 17.58
C HIS A 165 -4.35 -2.95 16.47
N THR A 166 -3.90 -1.93 15.74
CA THR A 166 -3.00 -2.10 14.59
C THR A 166 -1.59 -2.53 14.97
N GLU A 167 -1.23 -2.41 16.25
CA GLU A 167 0.04 -2.97 16.76
C GLU A 167 0.11 -4.51 16.62
N LYS A 168 -1.04 -5.18 16.44
CA LYS A 168 -1.16 -6.63 16.22
C LYS A 168 -1.13 -7.03 14.74
N ALA A 169 -1.20 -6.06 13.83
CA ALA A 169 -1.17 -6.33 12.40
C ALA A 169 0.17 -6.95 11.97
N LYS A 170 0.13 -7.82 10.96
CA LYS A 170 1.36 -8.33 10.33
C LYS A 170 2.06 -7.18 9.61
N LEU A 171 3.30 -6.90 9.98
CA LEU A 171 4.15 -6.02 9.19
C LEU A 171 4.56 -6.77 7.91
N MET A 172 4.10 -6.27 6.76
CA MET A 172 4.39 -6.83 5.43
C MET A 172 5.35 -5.95 4.62
N GLY A 173 5.63 -4.75 5.07
CA GLY A 173 6.57 -3.82 4.46
C GLY A 173 7.90 -3.75 5.20
N SER A 174 8.70 -2.76 4.83
CA SER A 174 10.02 -2.53 5.42
C SER A 174 9.93 -2.21 6.92
N SER A 175 10.82 -2.84 7.69
CA SER A 175 11.00 -2.55 9.13
C SER A 175 11.70 -1.21 9.40
N SER A 176 12.27 -0.59 8.39
CA SER A 176 12.93 0.73 8.50
C SER A 176 11.97 1.92 8.35
N ASP A 177 10.72 1.68 7.96
CA ASP A 177 9.70 2.72 7.74
C ASP A 177 9.05 3.13 9.08
N THR A 178 9.79 3.88 9.90
CA THR A 178 9.46 4.22 11.29
C THR A 178 8.80 5.59 11.47
N GLY A 179 8.51 6.29 10.36
CA GLY A 179 7.83 7.58 10.36
C GLY A 179 8.73 8.77 10.72
N ASP A 180 10.03 8.64 10.57
CA ASP A 180 10.97 9.72 10.93
C ASP A 180 10.75 10.97 10.07
N GLY A 181 10.56 10.81 8.74
CA GLY A 181 10.25 11.93 7.86
C GLY A 181 8.94 12.63 8.18
N LEU A 182 7.89 11.86 8.51
CA LEU A 182 6.62 12.42 8.96
C LEU A 182 6.81 13.28 10.22
N LYS A 183 7.50 12.74 11.24
CA LYS A 183 7.77 13.46 12.49
C LYS A 183 8.56 14.75 12.23
N MET A 184 9.63 14.66 11.44
CA MET A 184 10.47 15.80 11.10
C MET A 184 9.70 16.88 10.33
N ALA A 185 8.87 16.49 9.36
CA ALA A 185 8.03 17.41 8.60
C ALA A 185 7.01 18.13 9.52
N MET A 186 6.34 17.38 10.40
CA MET A 186 5.39 17.97 11.35
C MET A 186 6.06 18.96 12.31
N ASN A 187 7.27 18.67 12.75
CA ASN A 187 8.04 19.55 13.66
C ASN A 187 8.41 20.89 13.01
N VAL A 188 8.53 20.96 11.68
CA VAL A 188 8.74 22.24 10.98
C VAL A 188 7.44 22.88 10.47
N GLY A 189 6.29 22.35 10.88
CA GLY A 189 4.97 22.92 10.64
C GLY A 189 4.23 22.37 9.42
N ALA A 190 4.62 21.22 8.87
CA ALA A 190 3.90 20.56 7.79
C ALA A 190 2.47 20.15 8.20
N LYS A 191 1.53 20.23 7.25
CA LYS A 191 0.20 19.66 7.35
C LYS A 191 0.29 18.18 7.01
N ALA A 192 -0.07 17.31 7.94
CA ALA A 192 -0.16 15.88 7.70
C ALA A 192 -1.61 15.49 7.37
N VAL A 193 -1.79 14.60 6.38
CA VAL A 193 -3.11 14.15 5.90
C VAL A 193 -3.11 12.64 5.67
N ASN A 194 -4.29 12.05 5.64
CA ASN A 194 -4.53 10.63 5.31
C ASN A 194 -3.86 9.61 6.26
N LEU A 195 -3.37 10.01 7.44
CA LEU A 195 -2.60 9.18 8.37
C LEU A 195 -3.35 7.92 8.84
N LYS A 196 -4.68 7.89 8.69
CA LYS A 196 -5.54 6.77 9.11
C LYS A 196 -5.67 5.65 8.06
N TYR A 197 -5.06 5.80 6.89
CA TYR A 197 -5.17 4.82 5.82
C TYR A 197 -3.88 4.05 5.62
N VAL A 198 -4.04 2.76 5.31
CA VAL A 198 -2.94 1.84 5.05
C VAL A 198 -3.15 1.09 3.75
N TYR A 199 -2.06 0.76 3.08
CA TYR A 199 -2.01 -0.27 2.05
C TYR A 199 -1.61 -1.59 2.71
N GLY A 200 -2.40 -2.61 2.47
CA GLY A 200 -2.16 -3.93 3.03
C GLY A 200 -3.02 -4.99 2.38
N ARG A 201 -2.87 -6.21 2.85
CA ARG A 201 -3.59 -7.39 2.37
C ARG A 201 -4.24 -8.13 3.53
N MET A 202 -5.35 -8.81 3.25
CA MET A 202 -5.85 -9.82 4.17
C MET A 202 -4.90 -11.01 4.16
N VAL A 203 -4.51 -11.47 5.33
CA VAL A 203 -3.65 -12.64 5.49
C VAL A 203 -4.26 -13.62 6.49
N SER A 204 -3.90 -14.90 6.39
CA SER A 204 -4.27 -15.89 7.41
C SER A 204 -3.77 -15.47 8.78
N MET A 205 -4.52 -15.75 9.83
CA MET A 205 -4.08 -15.53 11.22
C MET A 205 -2.77 -16.26 11.53
N LYS A 206 -2.48 -17.40 10.88
CA LYS A 206 -1.19 -18.10 11.02
C LYS A 206 0.00 -17.28 10.55
N ALA A 207 -0.18 -16.35 9.62
CA ALA A 207 0.89 -15.47 9.17
C ALA A 207 1.45 -14.55 10.27
N LEU A 208 0.76 -14.39 11.40
CA LEU A 208 1.27 -13.62 12.54
C LEU A 208 2.45 -14.33 13.23
N THR A 209 2.47 -15.66 13.22
CA THR A 209 3.44 -16.49 13.96
C THR A 209 4.28 -17.39 13.07
N ASP A 210 3.90 -17.56 11.80
CA ASP A 210 4.56 -18.46 10.87
C ASP A 210 4.76 -17.76 9.52
N ASP A 211 6.01 -17.43 9.21
CA ASP A 211 6.38 -16.70 7.99
C ASP A 211 6.19 -17.51 6.71
N ARG A 212 5.90 -18.81 6.78
CA ARG A 212 5.49 -19.60 5.61
C ARG A 212 4.17 -19.13 5.02
N PHE A 213 3.31 -18.48 5.84
CA PHE A 213 2.03 -17.90 5.43
C PHE A 213 2.14 -16.40 5.09
N TRP A 214 3.37 -15.91 4.89
CA TRP A 214 3.65 -14.56 4.48
C TRP A 214 4.66 -14.55 3.30
N PRO A 215 4.49 -13.72 2.29
CA PRO A 215 3.37 -12.82 1.95
C PRO A 215 2.17 -13.54 1.35
N TYR A 216 2.24 -14.80 1.15
CA TYR A 216 1.21 -15.63 0.55
C TYR A 216 0.73 -16.71 1.52
N PRO A 217 -0.53 -17.13 1.38
CA PRO A 217 -1.50 -16.67 0.39
C PRO A 217 -2.12 -15.33 0.78
N THR A 218 -2.48 -14.51 -0.21
CA THR A 218 -3.41 -13.40 -0.03
C THR A 218 -4.80 -13.85 -0.50
N PHE A 219 -5.84 -13.21 0.03
CA PHE A 219 -7.22 -13.61 -0.26
C PHE A 219 -7.93 -12.64 -1.21
N ALA A 220 -7.16 -11.84 -1.95
CA ALA A 220 -7.70 -10.79 -2.83
C ALA A 220 -8.64 -11.34 -3.92
N THR A 221 -8.34 -12.52 -4.48
CA THR A 221 -9.17 -13.15 -5.53
C THR A 221 -10.40 -13.84 -4.99
N LEU A 222 -10.37 -14.34 -3.75
CA LEU A 222 -11.50 -15.02 -3.12
C LEU A 222 -12.56 -14.03 -2.62
N ILE A 223 -12.18 -12.79 -2.30
CA ILE A 223 -13.10 -11.78 -1.80
C ILE A 223 -14.12 -11.35 -2.85
N ASP A 224 -13.78 -11.46 -4.14
CA ASP A 224 -14.66 -11.05 -5.23
C ASP A 224 -15.97 -11.83 -5.25
N ASP A 225 -15.95 -13.09 -4.82
CA ASP A 225 -17.13 -13.96 -4.73
C ASP A 225 -17.54 -14.27 -3.29
N GLY A 226 -16.64 -14.12 -2.33
CA GLY A 226 -16.88 -14.42 -0.92
C GLY A 226 -17.51 -13.26 -0.15
N ILE A 227 -17.81 -13.50 1.12
CA ILE A 227 -18.22 -12.48 2.11
C ILE A 227 -17.21 -12.42 3.24
N VAL A 228 -17.06 -11.23 3.82
CA VAL A 228 -16.21 -11.02 5.02
C VAL A 228 -17.11 -10.63 6.20
N VAL A 229 -17.05 -11.43 7.26
CA VAL A 229 -17.84 -11.22 8.46
C VAL A 229 -16.95 -10.99 9.69
N ASP A 230 -17.45 -10.26 10.65
CA ASP A 230 -16.85 -10.09 11.96
C ASP A 230 -17.10 -11.33 12.86
N HIS A 231 -16.60 -11.29 14.09
CA HIS A 231 -16.80 -12.36 15.07
C HIS A 231 -18.30 -12.62 15.40
N SER A 232 -19.15 -11.61 15.24
CA SER A 232 -20.59 -11.77 15.44
C SER A 232 -21.30 -12.40 14.24
N GLY A 233 -20.60 -12.68 13.14
CA GLY A 233 -21.17 -13.23 11.91
C GLY A 233 -21.81 -12.18 10.99
N ARG A 234 -21.51 -10.89 11.18
CA ARG A 234 -22.08 -9.79 10.37
C ARG A 234 -21.07 -9.25 9.37
N ARG A 235 -21.53 -8.96 8.16
CA ARG A 235 -20.77 -8.15 7.21
C ARG A 235 -20.61 -6.73 7.74
N PHE A 236 -19.43 -6.15 7.60
CA PHE A 236 -19.10 -4.82 8.13
C PHE A 236 -18.55 -3.85 7.07
N ARG A 237 -18.23 -4.36 5.87
CA ARG A 237 -17.69 -3.57 4.77
C ARG A 237 -18.06 -4.18 3.43
N ASP A 238 -18.20 -3.34 2.41
CA ASP A 238 -18.37 -3.72 1.01
C ASP A 238 -17.09 -4.41 0.50
N GLU A 239 -17.17 -5.71 0.25
CA GLU A 239 -16.08 -6.53 -0.26
C GLU A 239 -15.73 -6.20 -1.71
N GLY A 240 -16.67 -5.68 -2.47
CA GLY A 240 -16.47 -5.29 -3.88
C GLY A 240 -15.45 -4.16 -4.08
N TRP A 241 -15.06 -3.45 -2.99
CA TRP A 241 -13.93 -2.52 -3.02
C TRP A 241 -12.57 -3.20 -2.81
N GLY A 242 -12.56 -4.52 -2.67
CA GLY A 242 -11.34 -5.32 -2.55
C GLY A 242 -10.74 -5.37 -1.14
N ASP A 243 -9.68 -6.14 -1.02
CA ASP A 243 -9.02 -6.47 0.23
C ASP A 243 -8.41 -5.26 0.96
N ILE A 244 -7.94 -4.25 0.23
CA ILE A 244 -7.40 -3.02 0.84
C ILE A 244 -8.48 -2.27 1.63
N ALA A 245 -9.72 -2.23 1.12
CA ALA A 245 -10.84 -1.61 1.82
C ALA A 245 -11.19 -2.38 3.09
N ILE A 246 -11.17 -3.72 3.05
CA ILE A 246 -11.38 -4.59 4.22
C ILE A 246 -10.26 -4.39 5.26
N VAL A 247 -8.98 -4.40 4.84
CA VAL A 247 -7.85 -4.16 5.75
C VAL A 247 -7.99 -2.81 6.46
N ASN A 248 -8.35 -1.76 5.73
CA ASN A 248 -8.61 -0.45 6.33
C ASN A 248 -9.81 -0.44 7.29
N ALA A 249 -10.86 -1.24 7.03
CA ALA A 249 -11.98 -1.38 7.94
C ALA A 249 -11.58 -2.14 9.21
N LEU A 250 -10.86 -3.25 9.07
CA LEU A 250 -10.31 -4.03 10.21
C LEU A 250 -9.36 -3.18 11.08
N ALA A 251 -8.44 -2.46 10.45
CA ALA A 251 -7.46 -1.63 11.16
C ALA A 251 -8.11 -0.55 12.04
N ARG A 252 -9.30 -0.06 11.66
CA ARG A 252 -10.06 0.96 12.41
C ARG A 252 -11.18 0.39 13.28
N GLY A 253 -11.47 -0.90 13.15
CA GLY A 253 -12.54 -1.55 13.89
C GLY A 253 -12.34 -1.51 15.42
N SER A 254 -13.45 -1.60 16.15
CA SER A 254 -13.45 -1.67 17.61
C SER A 254 -13.08 -3.06 18.15
N ASP A 255 -13.35 -4.11 17.39
CA ASP A 255 -13.32 -5.50 17.82
C ASP A 255 -12.00 -6.22 17.51
N GLY A 256 -10.96 -5.47 17.24
CA GLY A 256 -9.67 -5.99 16.83
C GLY A 256 -9.51 -6.01 15.31
N ILE A 257 -8.42 -6.65 14.85
CA ILE A 257 -8.05 -6.73 13.44
C ILE A 257 -8.35 -8.11 12.81
N THR A 258 -9.30 -8.84 13.38
CA THR A 258 -9.65 -10.20 12.97
C THR A 258 -11.03 -10.23 12.32
N ALA A 259 -11.17 -10.99 11.23
CA ALA A 259 -12.43 -11.31 10.57
C ALA A 259 -12.39 -12.72 9.97
N TYR A 260 -13.46 -13.08 9.29
CA TYR A 260 -13.60 -14.38 8.66
C TYR A 260 -14.03 -14.17 7.21
N LEU A 261 -13.27 -14.73 6.29
CA LEU A 261 -13.62 -14.80 4.88
C LEU A 261 -14.34 -16.13 4.62
N ILE A 262 -15.55 -16.07 4.06
CA ILE A 262 -16.37 -17.22 3.71
C ILE A 262 -16.62 -17.19 2.20
N PHE A 263 -16.43 -18.32 1.54
CA PHE A 263 -16.58 -18.48 0.09
C PHE A 263 -16.99 -19.93 -0.22
N ASP A 264 -17.34 -20.20 -1.47
CA ASP A 264 -17.78 -21.51 -1.90
C ASP A 264 -16.77 -22.22 -2.82
N GLU A 265 -17.12 -23.42 -3.29
CA GLU A 265 -16.28 -24.21 -4.19
C GLU A 265 -16.00 -23.48 -5.51
N VAL A 266 -16.94 -22.67 -6.03
CA VAL A 266 -16.76 -21.94 -7.28
C VAL A 266 -15.64 -20.91 -7.15
N ALA A 267 -15.66 -20.14 -6.07
CA ALA A 267 -14.58 -19.19 -5.75
C ALA A 267 -13.24 -19.91 -5.53
N TRP A 268 -13.28 -21.07 -4.84
CA TRP A 268 -12.10 -21.88 -4.59
C TRP A 268 -11.46 -22.39 -5.89
N GLU A 269 -12.27 -22.98 -6.79
CA GLU A 269 -11.78 -23.51 -8.07
C GLU A 269 -11.26 -22.40 -8.99
N ARG A 270 -11.96 -21.26 -9.05
CA ARG A 270 -11.50 -20.12 -9.82
C ARG A 270 -10.12 -19.63 -9.36
N ALA A 271 -9.88 -19.59 -8.06
CA ALA A 271 -8.60 -19.17 -7.51
C ALA A 271 -7.45 -20.18 -7.75
N LYS A 272 -7.75 -21.44 -8.13
CA LYS A 272 -6.74 -22.42 -8.57
C LYS A 272 -6.27 -22.19 -10.01
N GLY A 273 -7.17 -21.71 -10.87
CA GLY A 273 -7.01 -21.75 -12.33
C GLY A 273 -6.03 -20.72 -12.90
N ASP A 274 -5.57 -19.76 -12.11
CA ASP A 274 -4.68 -18.72 -12.61
C ASP A 274 -3.21 -19.06 -12.28
N ALA A 275 -2.63 -19.92 -13.13
CA ALA A 275 -1.21 -20.31 -13.01
C ALA A 275 -0.25 -19.12 -13.19
N ASP A 276 -0.71 -18.04 -13.85
CA ASP A 276 0.03 -16.82 -14.10
C ASP A 276 -0.23 -15.77 -13.03
N SER A 277 -1.17 -16.03 -12.11
CA SER A 277 -1.41 -15.14 -10.98
C SER A 277 -0.20 -15.09 -10.07
N LEU A 278 0.31 -13.90 -9.86
CA LEU A 278 1.35 -13.60 -8.86
C LEU A 278 0.89 -13.93 -7.42
N VAL A 279 -0.38 -14.27 -7.25
CA VAL A 279 -1.01 -14.56 -5.97
C VAL A 279 -1.70 -15.92 -6.08
N ARG A 280 -1.09 -16.95 -5.48
CA ARG A 280 -1.65 -18.30 -5.43
C ARG A 280 -2.27 -18.57 -4.05
N PRO A 281 -3.52 -18.20 -3.77
CA PRO A 281 -4.13 -18.49 -2.48
C PRO A 281 -4.39 -20.00 -2.32
N ASN A 282 -4.59 -20.75 -3.42
CA ASN A 282 -4.99 -22.14 -3.44
C ASN A 282 -4.18 -22.97 -4.44
N PRO A 283 -4.01 -24.24 -4.21
CA PRO A 283 -4.20 -24.98 -2.96
C PRO A 283 -3.11 -24.75 -1.92
N TRP A 284 -2.21 -23.80 -2.17
CA TRP A 284 -0.96 -23.59 -1.44
C TRP A 284 -1.15 -23.40 0.08
N LEU A 285 -2.22 -22.71 0.50
CA LEU A 285 -2.52 -22.54 1.93
C LEU A 285 -2.76 -23.89 2.62
N LEU A 286 -3.52 -24.79 1.98
CA LEU A 286 -3.76 -26.14 2.51
C LEU A 286 -2.51 -26.98 2.53
N GLU A 287 -1.71 -26.95 1.46
CA GLU A 287 -0.45 -27.71 1.34
C GLU A 287 0.55 -27.31 2.41
N LYS A 288 0.53 -26.05 2.84
CA LYS A 288 1.39 -25.55 3.93
C LYS A 288 0.78 -25.69 5.32
N GLY A 289 -0.39 -26.31 5.44
CA GLY A 289 -1.07 -26.52 6.73
C GLY A 289 -1.78 -25.28 7.26
N GLY A 290 -2.33 -24.46 6.38
CA GLY A 290 -3.13 -23.28 6.72
C GLY A 290 -4.50 -23.65 7.29
N ASP A 291 -5.11 -22.74 8.06
CA ASP A 291 -6.42 -22.92 8.69
C ASP A 291 -7.53 -22.49 7.72
N ILE A 292 -7.76 -23.30 6.67
CA ILE A 292 -8.97 -23.23 5.85
C ILE A 292 -9.85 -24.42 6.21
N TYR A 293 -11.10 -24.15 6.52
CA TYR A 293 -12.08 -25.17 6.89
C TYR A 293 -13.09 -25.32 5.75
N LYS A 294 -13.31 -26.57 5.32
CA LYS A 294 -14.40 -26.95 4.41
C LYS A 294 -15.56 -27.53 5.22
N ALA A 295 -16.79 -27.22 4.82
CA ALA A 295 -18.02 -27.71 5.46
C ALA A 295 -19.15 -27.87 4.44
N GLU A 296 -20.02 -28.88 4.66
CA GLU A 296 -21.18 -29.15 3.84
C GLU A 296 -22.41 -28.31 4.26
N SER A 297 -22.30 -27.60 5.40
CA SER A 297 -23.33 -26.69 5.87
C SER A 297 -22.74 -25.44 6.52
N LEU A 298 -23.53 -24.36 6.55
CA LEU A 298 -23.12 -23.10 7.18
C LEU A 298 -22.97 -23.25 8.70
N SER A 299 -23.83 -24.05 9.35
CA SER A 299 -23.77 -24.32 10.78
C SER A 299 -22.49 -25.08 11.17
N GLU A 300 -22.08 -26.06 10.36
CA GLU A 300 -20.82 -26.78 10.53
C GLU A 300 -19.63 -25.82 10.37
N LEU A 301 -19.66 -24.96 9.35
CA LEU A 301 -18.61 -23.97 9.13
C LEU A 301 -18.52 -22.96 10.29
N ALA A 302 -19.67 -22.48 10.77
CA ALA A 302 -19.73 -21.57 11.91
C ALA A 302 -19.09 -22.18 13.18
N ALA A 303 -19.37 -23.46 13.45
CA ALA A 303 -18.77 -24.19 14.56
C ALA A 303 -17.25 -24.32 14.42
N LYS A 304 -16.74 -24.66 13.21
CA LYS A 304 -15.31 -24.78 12.92
C LYS A 304 -14.56 -23.43 13.07
N LEU A 305 -15.23 -22.34 12.72
CA LEU A 305 -14.65 -21.00 12.78
C LEU A 305 -14.83 -20.31 14.14
N GLY A 306 -15.74 -20.80 14.99
CA GLY A 306 -16.10 -20.18 16.26
C GLY A 306 -16.92 -18.91 16.11
N ILE A 307 -17.79 -18.83 15.09
CA ILE A 307 -18.68 -17.70 14.80
C ILE A 307 -20.09 -17.99 15.35
N PHE A 308 -20.84 -16.95 15.72
CA PHE A 308 -22.23 -17.08 16.13
C PHE A 308 -23.11 -17.56 14.97
N ALA A 309 -23.52 -18.84 14.97
CA ALA A 309 -24.25 -19.48 13.88
C ALA A 309 -25.52 -18.73 13.48
N LYS A 310 -26.39 -18.39 14.45
CA LYS A 310 -27.68 -17.71 14.19
C LYS A 310 -27.53 -16.39 13.42
N THR A 311 -26.51 -15.59 13.76
CA THR A 311 -26.27 -14.32 13.07
C THR A 311 -25.66 -14.54 11.70
N LEU A 312 -24.77 -15.54 11.59
CA LEU A 312 -24.17 -15.89 10.31
C LEU A 312 -25.21 -16.41 9.34
N ASP A 313 -26.15 -17.27 9.80
CA ASP A 313 -27.27 -17.77 8.98
C ASP A 313 -28.10 -16.61 8.42
N ALA A 314 -28.52 -15.66 9.27
CA ALA A 314 -29.26 -14.49 8.82
C ALA A 314 -28.47 -13.63 7.80
N THR A 315 -27.18 -13.44 8.03
CA THR A 315 -26.31 -12.71 7.10
C THR A 315 -26.20 -13.41 5.74
N PHE A 316 -26.06 -14.72 5.76
CA PHE A 316 -25.93 -15.55 4.57
C PHE A 316 -27.21 -15.60 3.75
N GLU A 317 -28.37 -15.76 4.41
CA GLU A 317 -29.70 -15.73 3.77
C GLU A 317 -29.97 -14.36 3.12
N GLU A 318 -29.72 -13.26 3.88
CA GLU A 318 -29.89 -11.90 3.37
C GLU A 318 -29.01 -11.66 2.13
N PHE A 319 -27.73 -12.04 2.23
CA PHE A 319 -26.78 -11.90 1.11
C PHE A 319 -27.23 -12.72 -0.11
N ASN A 320 -27.55 -14.00 0.05
CA ASN A 320 -27.94 -14.88 -1.05
C ASN A 320 -29.25 -14.45 -1.70
N ALA A 321 -30.23 -14.01 -0.91
CA ALA A 321 -31.49 -13.49 -1.45
C ALA A 321 -31.25 -12.21 -2.28
N ALA A 322 -30.38 -11.30 -1.82
CA ALA A 322 -30.02 -10.10 -2.56
C ALA A 322 -29.20 -10.41 -3.82
N ALA A 323 -28.24 -11.35 -3.75
CA ALA A 323 -27.45 -11.79 -4.87
C ALA A 323 -28.30 -12.42 -5.99
N THR A 324 -29.23 -13.29 -5.63
CA THR A 324 -30.20 -13.90 -6.56
C THR A 324 -31.02 -12.84 -7.30
N ARG A 325 -31.42 -11.78 -6.63
CA ARG A 325 -32.20 -10.66 -7.18
C ARG A 325 -31.35 -9.58 -7.83
N ARG A 326 -30.02 -9.68 -7.78
CA ARG A 326 -29.06 -8.64 -8.21
C ARG A 326 -29.27 -7.30 -7.51
N ARG A 327 -29.60 -7.33 -6.22
CA ARG A 327 -29.92 -6.15 -5.38
C ARG A 327 -28.95 -5.98 -4.22
N LEU A 328 -27.70 -6.43 -4.38
CA LEU A 328 -26.66 -6.36 -3.34
C LEU A 328 -26.33 -4.92 -2.90
N GLY A 329 -26.59 -3.93 -3.74
CA GLY A 329 -26.46 -2.51 -3.38
C GLY A 329 -27.48 -2.01 -2.35
N GLU A 330 -28.57 -2.78 -2.09
CA GLU A 330 -29.64 -2.41 -1.16
C GLU A 330 -29.43 -3.00 0.26
N LEU A 331 -28.41 -3.84 0.43
CA LEU A 331 -28.08 -4.41 1.73
C LEU A 331 -27.66 -3.32 2.73
N ARG A 332 -27.83 -3.59 4.02
CA ARG A 332 -27.33 -2.72 5.10
C ARG A 332 -25.85 -2.39 4.93
N VAL A 333 -25.03 -3.37 4.53
CA VAL A 333 -23.68 -3.19 4.03
C VAL A 333 -23.77 -3.44 2.52
N PRO A 334 -23.90 -2.40 1.70
CA PRO A 334 -24.05 -2.56 0.26
C PRO A 334 -22.84 -3.23 -0.35
N ARG A 335 -23.00 -3.77 -1.56
CA ARG A 335 -21.91 -4.34 -2.32
C ARG A 335 -21.94 -3.83 -3.76
N ILE A 336 -20.79 -3.33 -4.23
CA ILE A 336 -20.68 -2.67 -5.55
C ILE A 336 -20.65 -3.68 -6.71
N ASN A 337 -20.07 -4.87 -6.51
CA ASN A 337 -20.09 -5.94 -7.47
C ASN A 337 -21.26 -6.92 -7.20
N ASN A 338 -21.56 -7.79 -8.16
CA ASN A 338 -22.68 -8.73 -8.10
C ASN A 338 -22.20 -10.18 -8.21
N PRO A 339 -21.58 -10.75 -7.17
CA PRO A 339 -21.26 -12.17 -7.16
C PRO A 339 -22.50 -13.03 -7.15
N ALA A 340 -22.33 -14.30 -7.53
CA ALA A 340 -23.38 -15.30 -7.42
C ALA A 340 -23.73 -15.59 -5.95
N PRO A 341 -24.92 -16.13 -5.66
CA PRO A 341 -25.24 -16.67 -4.33
C PRO A 341 -24.27 -17.78 -3.95
N LEU A 342 -23.77 -17.76 -2.73
CA LEU A 342 -22.89 -18.79 -2.18
C LEU A 342 -23.64 -20.10 -1.94
N LYS A 343 -23.01 -21.23 -2.26
CA LYS A 343 -23.60 -22.57 -2.12
C LYS A 343 -22.63 -23.53 -1.43
N PRO A 344 -23.12 -24.44 -0.58
CA PRO A 344 -22.29 -25.55 -0.09
C PRO A 344 -21.73 -26.41 -1.24
N PRO A 345 -20.51 -27.00 -1.08
CA PRO A 345 -19.70 -26.89 0.13
C PRO A 345 -19.09 -25.49 0.28
N LEU A 346 -19.00 -25.06 1.55
CA LEU A 346 -18.48 -23.75 1.92
C LEU A 346 -17.08 -23.87 2.50
N TYR A 347 -16.30 -22.82 2.30
CA TYR A 347 -14.98 -22.68 2.89
C TYR A 347 -14.94 -21.44 3.78
N GLY A 348 -14.13 -21.52 4.82
CA GLY A 348 -13.91 -20.39 5.72
C GLY A 348 -12.51 -20.32 6.25
N VAL A 349 -11.99 -19.11 6.38
CA VAL A 349 -10.67 -18.85 6.92
C VAL A 349 -10.70 -17.64 7.86
N LYS A 350 -10.00 -17.76 8.97
CA LYS A 350 -9.78 -16.64 9.89
C LYS A 350 -8.66 -15.76 9.35
N ILE A 351 -8.98 -14.49 9.11
CA ILE A 351 -8.07 -13.51 8.49
C ILE A 351 -7.73 -12.37 9.45
N THR A 352 -6.62 -11.71 9.17
CA THR A 352 -6.18 -10.50 9.84
C THR A 352 -5.61 -9.49 8.84
N ALA A 353 -5.37 -8.26 9.31
CA ALA A 353 -4.73 -7.24 8.51
C ALA A 353 -3.21 -7.45 8.44
N GLY A 354 -2.68 -7.50 7.24
CA GLY A 354 -1.27 -7.28 6.96
C GLY A 354 -1.07 -5.87 6.41
N ILE A 355 -0.08 -5.13 6.92
CA ILE A 355 0.19 -3.75 6.53
C ILE A 355 1.52 -3.68 5.79
N ILE A 356 1.49 -3.22 4.54
CA ILE A 356 2.66 -3.06 3.66
C ILE A 356 3.21 -1.65 3.75
N SER A 357 2.32 -0.64 3.63
CA SER A 357 2.71 0.78 3.77
C SER A 357 1.57 1.62 4.35
N THR A 358 1.91 2.82 4.83
CA THR A 358 0.92 3.82 5.20
C THR A 358 0.68 4.76 4.03
N MET A 359 -0.58 5.20 3.85
CA MET A 359 -0.98 6.05 2.71
C MET A 359 -1.02 7.54 3.06
N GLY A 360 -0.59 7.89 4.26
CA GLY A 360 -0.61 9.25 4.78
C GLY A 360 0.76 9.80 5.13
N GLY A 361 0.84 11.12 5.12
CA GLY A 361 2.10 11.83 5.41
C GLY A 361 1.94 13.35 5.28
N PRO A 362 3.04 14.10 5.18
CA PRO A 362 2.99 15.52 4.87
C PRO A 362 2.29 15.75 3.52
N LEU A 363 1.32 16.67 3.52
CA LEU A 363 0.65 17.08 2.30
C LEU A 363 1.65 17.72 1.33
N ILE A 364 1.58 17.35 0.08
CA ILE A 364 2.36 17.92 -1.01
C ILE A 364 1.49 18.70 -1.99
N ASP A 365 2.08 19.66 -2.70
CA ASP A 365 1.49 20.33 -3.85
C ASP A 365 1.91 19.69 -5.19
N LYS A 366 1.48 20.24 -6.32
CA LYS A 366 1.83 19.75 -7.67
C LYS A 366 3.32 19.77 -8.02
N LYS A 367 4.16 20.46 -7.21
CA LYS A 367 5.63 20.50 -7.33
C LYS A 367 6.32 19.64 -6.28
N MET A 368 5.56 18.77 -5.59
CA MET A 368 6.01 17.92 -4.49
C MET A 368 6.63 18.71 -3.33
N ARG A 369 6.33 20.01 -3.19
CA ARG A 369 6.71 20.82 -2.03
C ARG A 369 5.80 20.45 -0.85
N VAL A 370 6.38 20.31 0.32
CA VAL A 370 5.62 20.05 1.54
C VAL A 370 4.80 21.30 1.92
N VAL A 371 3.51 21.11 2.13
CA VAL A 371 2.56 22.17 2.48
C VAL A 371 2.47 22.33 4.00
N SER A 372 2.55 23.54 4.49
CA SER A 372 2.43 23.88 5.91
C SER A 372 0.98 23.81 6.40
N LYS A 373 0.76 23.82 7.73
CA LYS A 373 -0.57 23.96 8.34
C LYS A 373 -1.31 25.24 7.90
N LYS A 374 -0.59 26.26 7.42
CA LYS A 374 -1.15 27.52 6.90
C LYS A 374 -1.58 27.42 5.42
N GLY A 375 -1.40 26.26 4.77
CA GLY A 375 -1.77 26.07 3.36
C GLY A 375 -0.71 26.54 2.36
N THR A 376 0.45 27.01 2.79
CA THR A 376 1.56 27.45 1.93
C THR A 376 2.69 26.44 1.90
N ALA A 377 3.41 26.36 0.79
CA ALA A 377 4.59 25.49 0.72
C ALA A 377 5.68 25.92 1.72
N ILE A 378 6.36 24.97 2.35
CA ILE A 378 7.55 25.21 3.17
C ILE A 378 8.75 25.31 2.23
N PRO A 379 9.40 26.48 2.08
CA PRO A 379 10.51 26.64 1.15
C PRO A 379 11.67 25.71 1.49
N GLY A 380 12.29 25.11 0.45
CA GLY A 380 13.40 24.18 0.60
C GLY A 380 13.01 22.79 1.11
N LEU A 381 11.71 22.46 1.26
CA LEU A 381 11.26 21.14 1.70
C LEU A 381 10.33 20.48 0.69
N TYR A 382 10.70 19.27 0.28
CA TYR A 382 9.99 18.39 -0.66
C TYR A 382 9.79 17.01 -0.07
N ALA A 383 8.87 16.22 -0.65
CA ALA A 383 8.67 14.83 -0.26
C ALA A 383 8.33 13.97 -1.48
N ALA A 384 8.77 12.69 -1.43
CA ALA A 384 8.55 11.71 -2.49
C ALA A 384 8.38 10.29 -1.93
N GLY A 385 7.68 9.43 -2.65
CA GLY A 385 7.41 8.03 -2.25
C GLY A 385 6.38 7.91 -1.12
N ASP A 386 6.46 6.83 -0.34
CA ASP A 386 5.45 6.48 0.67
C ASP A 386 5.36 7.45 1.86
N VAL A 387 6.31 8.38 1.99
CA VAL A 387 6.24 9.43 3.02
C VAL A 387 5.18 10.48 2.70
N VAL A 388 4.75 10.63 1.44
CA VAL A 388 3.82 11.69 1.03
C VAL A 388 2.38 11.43 1.45
N GLY A 389 1.67 12.48 1.84
CA GLY A 389 0.23 12.48 2.00
C GLY A 389 -0.47 13.22 0.86
N GLY A 390 -1.75 12.89 0.64
CA GLY A 390 -2.61 13.57 -0.32
C GLY A 390 -2.71 12.93 -1.71
N LEU A 391 -2.07 11.79 -1.93
CA LEU A 391 -2.22 11.00 -3.15
C LEU A 391 -3.02 9.72 -2.95
N MET A 392 -2.75 9.00 -1.88
CA MET A 392 -3.37 7.71 -1.58
C MET A 392 -4.34 7.81 -0.40
N GLY A 393 -5.16 6.77 -0.27
CA GLY A 393 -6.08 6.56 0.85
C GLY A 393 -7.54 6.79 0.48
N GLY A 394 -8.38 6.46 1.44
CA GLY A 394 -9.83 6.58 1.31
C GLY A 394 -10.54 5.30 1.74
N LEU A 395 -11.85 5.40 1.88
CA LEU A 395 -12.67 4.26 2.28
C LEU A 395 -12.67 3.15 1.23
N ASN A 396 -12.48 3.49 -0.03
CA ASN A 396 -12.50 2.57 -1.16
C ASN A 396 -11.12 2.01 -1.53
N GLY A 397 -10.22 1.96 -0.56
CA GLY A 397 -8.85 1.47 -0.74
C GLY A 397 -7.87 2.56 -1.18
N GLY A 398 -8.05 3.17 -2.35
CA GLY A 398 -7.30 4.33 -2.83
C GLY A 398 -5.79 4.13 -2.97
N TYR A 399 -5.33 2.92 -3.24
CA TYR A 399 -3.94 2.62 -3.57
C TYR A 399 -3.70 2.84 -5.06
N ILE A 400 -2.63 3.53 -5.41
CA ILE A 400 -2.34 3.92 -6.79
C ILE A 400 -1.06 3.28 -7.37
N GLY A 401 -0.37 2.46 -6.60
CA GLY A 401 0.90 1.83 -6.98
C GLY A 401 2.11 2.50 -6.31
N GLY A 402 2.87 1.71 -5.54
CA GLY A 402 4.02 2.24 -4.78
C GLY A 402 5.18 2.66 -5.67
N LEU A 403 5.53 1.83 -6.69
CA LEU A 403 6.61 2.15 -7.63
C LEU A 403 6.30 3.39 -8.47
N SER A 404 5.07 3.48 -9.01
CA SER A 404 4.67 4.63 -9.80
C SER A 404 4.59 5.91 -8.95
N GLN A 405 4.07 5.82 -7.73
CA GLN A 405 4.09 6.96 -6.80
C GLN A 405 5.52 7.41 -6.50
N ALA A 406 6.42 6.48 -6.17
CA ALA A 406 7.81 6.80 -5.86
C ALA A 406 8.53 7.45 -7.05
N ALA A 407 8.37 6.89 -8.25
CA ALA A 407 9.00 7.41 -9.46
C ALA A 407 8.46 8.79 -9.84
N VAL A 408 7.14 8.96 -9.90
CA VAL A 408 6.51 10.24 -10.30
C VAL A 408 6.86 11.34 -9.31
N THR A 409 6.64 11.08 -8.01
CA THR A 409 6.93 12.09 -6.98
C THR A 409 8.42 12.38 -6.86
N GLY A 410 9.28 11.36 -7.06
CA GLY A 410 10.72 11.51 -7.04
C GLY A 410 11.26 12.39 -8.17
N VAL A 411 10.81 12.15 -9.40
CA VAL A 411 11.19 12.95 -10.58
C VAL A 411 10.76 14.41 -10.40
N ILE A 412 9.49 14.65 -10.04
CA ILE A 412 8.99 16.02 -9.87
C ILE A 412 9.66 16.73 -8.68
N ALA A 413 9.90 16.02 -7.56
CA ALA A 413 10.57 16.61 -6.39
C ALA A 413 12.01 16.98 -6.72
N GLY A 414 12.75 16.13 -7.43
CA GLY A 414 14.13 16.39 -7.84
C GLY A 414 14.23 17.61 -8.76
N GLU A 415 13.42 17.69 -9.80
CA GLU A 415 13.37 18.83 -10.71
C GLU A 415 12.99 20.13 -9.99
N SER A 416 11.98 20.06 -9.12
CA SER A 416 11.50 21.23 -8.36
C SER A 416 12.55 21.73 -7.35
N ALA A 417 13.23 20.82 -6.67
CA ALA A 417 14.31 21.15 -5.74
C ALA A 417 15.51 21.76 -6.46
N ASN A 418 15.91 21.18 -7.59
CA ASN A 418 17.00 21.72 -8.41
C ASN A 418 16.69 23.15 -8.89
N LYS A 419 15.48 23.38 -9.43
CA LYS A 419 15.05 24.71 -9.85
C LYS A 419 15.06 25.71 -8.69
N PHE A 420 14.61 25.31 -7.51
CA PHE A 420 14.60 26.18 -6.33
C PHE A 420 16.01 26.57 -5.91
N VAL A 421 16.95 25.63 -5.86
CA VAL A 421 18.35 25.89 -5.50
C VAL A 421 19.04 26.79 -6.52
N SER A 422 18.79 26.57 -7.82
CA SER A 422 19.38 27.37 -8.90
C SER A 422 18.90 28.84 -8.90
N MET A 423 17.70 29.09 -8.39
CA MET A 423 17.12 30.43 -8.30
C MET A 423 17.37 31.11 -6.94
N SER A 424 17.89 30.39 -5.95
CA SER A 424 18.13 30.93 -4.62
C SER A 424 19.51 31.58 -4.52
N PRO A 425 19.63 32.73 -3.87
CA PRO A 425 20.95 33.41 -3.68
C PRO A 425 21.86 32.73 -2.65
N PHE A 426 21.67 31.44 -2.40
CA PHE A 426 22.57 30.62 -1.59
C PHE A 426 23.78 30.21 -2.43
N ARG A 427 24.62 31.19 -2.76
CA ARG A 427 26.01 31.01 -3.16
C ARG A 427 26.92 31.50 -2.03
#